data_4bc0d82132ceb2a992f2fb967ca1b3f0
#
_entry.id   4bc0d82132ceb2a992f2fb967ca1b3f0
#
_cell.length_a   1.000
_cell.length_b   1.000
_cell.length_c   1.000
_cell.angle_alpha   90.00
_cell.angle_beta   90.00
_cell.angle_gamma   90.00
#
_symmetry.space_group_name_H-M   'P 1'
#
loop_
_entity.id
_entity.type
_entity.pdbx_description
1 polymer ?
#
loop_
_entity_poly.entity_id
_entity_poly.type
_entity_poly.pdbx_seq_one_letter_code
_entity_poly.pdbx_strand_id
1 'polypeptide(L)'
;MPPPEQVAVAMDWGGTWARASVIDRQGQLLWSSRRGNTSDPAREAIIQNATELLRQGIDWARDKSIAGIGVAVAGPVDAETGTLYDPPNLPTLNGVSLKALWEPELGYPVHVGNDATLAALGEFHFGAGRQARDRGNPSATLVYVTVSTGIGGGVVYRGKPFLGAHGLAAEVGHQVIDTGPQAPACQCGSSGCLEALASGTAIARIARDRLVQEGRDGFLVESSDPTSLTPAPLTAETVFQAAAQGDGLAISILDDVASALSVGLVNLLHLYNPDLIVLGGGVTNGLVELDLVDQVRDRMLARAMSRRHRDVTLVTSTLGDAVGMVGAASLVWQEVQS
;
A
#
# COMPACT_ATOMS: atom_id res chain seq x y z
N MET A 1 15.51 -24.01 29.90
CA MET A 1 14.47 -23.95 28.87
C MET A 1 14.98 -23.02 27.77
N PRO A 2 14.74 -23.29 26.50
CA PRO A 2 15.03 -22.30 25.47
C PRO A 2 14.27 -21.00 25.79
N PRO A 3 14.82 -19.84 25.42
CA PRO A 3 14.10 -18.59 25.63
C PRO A 3 12.75 -18.66 24.87
N PRO A 4 11.69 -18.04 25.42
CA PRO A 4 10.40 -18.03 24.76
C PRO A 4 10.53 -17.38 23.36
N GLU A 5 9.79 -17.93 22.41
CA GLU A 5 9.74 -17.41 21.04
C GLU A 5 9.31 -15.94 21.06
N GLN A 6 10.12 -15.08 20.43
CA GLN A 6 9.85 -13.65 20.41
C GLN A 6 8.94 -13.32 19.23
N VAL A 7 7.85 -12.59 19.51
CA VAL A 7 6.84 -12.21 18.52
C VAL A 7 6.51 -10.71 18.59
N ALA A 8 5.98 -10.15 17.51
CA ALA A 8 5.36 -8.84 17.47
C ALA A 8 3.86 -9.00 17.27
N VAL A 9 3.07 -8.17 17.93
CA VAL A 9 1.66 -7.96 17.59
C VAL A 9 1.61 -6.85 16.56
N ALA A 10 0.98 -7.08 15.43
CA ALA A 10 0.93 -6.13 14.33
C ALA A 10 -0.52 -5.84 13.95
N MET A 11 -0.80 -4.58 13.60
CA MET A 11 -2.09 -4.15 13.08
C MET A 11 -1.91 -3.40 11.76
N ASP A 12 -2.79 -3.70 10.81
CA ASP A 12 -3.03 -2.92 9.60
C ASP A 12 -4.44 -2.32 9.70
N TRP A 13 -4.51 -0.99 9.85
CA TRP A 13 -5.76 -0.27 10.14
C TRP A 13 -6.18 0.61 8.97
N GLY A 14 -6.98 0.03 8.10
CA GLY A 14 -7.58 0.71 6.96
C GLY A 14 -8.95 1.35 7.29
N GLY A 15 -9.55 1.99 6.28
CA GLY A 15 -10.85 2.68 6.44
C GLY A 15 -12.04 1.74 6.66
N THR A 16 -12.02 0.53 6.13
CA THR A 16 -13.13 -0.44 6.22
C THR A 16 -12.87 -1.52 7.26
N TRP A 17 -11.63 -1.97 7.38
CA TRP A 17 -11.21 -3.09 8.22
C TRP A 17 -9.99 -2.73 9.03
N ALA A 18 -9.96 -3.22 10.27
CA ALA A 18 -8.73 -3.40 11.03
C ALA A 18 -8.35 -4.88 10.98
N ARG A 19 -7.08 -5.17 10.74
CA ARG A 19 -6.51 -6.53 10.74
C ARG A 19 -5.42 -6.57 11.79
N ALA A 20 -5.39 -7.59 12.64
CA ALA A 20 -4.28 -7.81 13.56
C ALA A 20 -3.69 -9.20 13.35
N SER A 21 -2.42 -9.33 13.66
CA SER A 21 -1.67 -10.55 13.54
C SER A 21 -0.59 -10.67 14.63
N VAL A 22 -0.17 -11.88 14.90
CA VAL A 22 1.05 -12.17 15.65
C VAL A 22 2.07 -12.71 14.67
N ILE A 23 3.24 -12.09 14.63
CA ILE A 23 4.27 -12.33 13.62
C ILE A 23 5.60 -12.62 14.33
N ASP A 24 6.29 -13.67 13.89
CA ASP A 24 7.61 -14.03 14.41
C ASP A 24 8.75 -13.19 13.80
N ARG A 25 9.98 -13.45 14.25
CA ARG A 25 11.18 -12.78 13.73
C ARG A 25 11.52 -13.14 12.27
N GLN A 26 10.93 -14.18 11.73
CA GLN A 26 11.08 -14.64 10.35
C GLN A 26 10.03 -14.00 9.41
N GLY A 27 9.09 -13.21 9.96
CA GLY A 27 8.01 -12.58 9.22
C GLY A 27 6.83 -13.52 8.96
N GLN A 28 6.77 -14.69 9.64
CA GLN A 28 5.64 -15.61 9.53
C GLN A 28 4.46 -15.15 10.37
N LEU A 29 3.27 -15.17 9.78
CA LEU A 29 2.01 -14.97 10.49
C LEU A 29 1.68 -16.23 11.27
N LEU A 30 1.70 -16.13 12.60
CA LEU A 30 1.36 -17.23 13.52
C LEU A 30 -0.13 -17.22 13.86
N TRP A 31 -0.73 -16.04 13.88
CA TRP A 31 -2.15 -15.81 14.14
C TRP A 31 -2.60 -14.56 13.38
N SER A 32 -3.85 -14.53 12.96
CA SER A 32 -4.47 -13.33 12.41
C SER A 32 -5.96 -13.29 12.67
N SER A 33 -6.49 -12.07 12.79
CA SER A 33 -7.92 -11.79 12.88
C SER A 33 -8.21 -10.46 12.20
N ARG A 34 -9.45 -10.28 11.78
CA ARG A 34 -9.93 -9.01 11.20
C ARG A 34 -11.27 -8.62 11.78
N ARG A 35 -11.50 -7.32 11.83
CA ARG A 35 -12.76 -6.76 12.29
C ARG A 35 -13.12 -5.57 11.39
N GLY A 36 -14.38 -5.48 10.98
CA GLY A 36 -14.89 -4.28 10.31
C GLY A 36 -14.81 -3.08 11.24
N ASN A 37 -14.53 -1.90 10.69
CA ASN A 37 -14.66 -0.68 11.47
C ASN A 37 -16.10 -0.54 11.93
N THR A 38 -16.28 0.01 13.13
CA THR A 38 -17.62 0.22 13.68
C THR A 38 -18.39 1.24 12.83
N SER A 39 -19.70 1.06 12.73
CA SER A 39 -20.61 2.06 12.14
C SER A 39 -20.83 3.26 13.06
N ASP A 40 -20.48 3.16 14.35
CA ASP A 40 -20.48 4.28 15.28
C ASP A 40 -19.32 5.22 14.96
N PRO A 41 -19.57 6.48 14.56
CA PRO A 41 -18.52 7.44 14.21
C PRO A 41 -17.81 8.01 15.44
N ALA A 42 -18.22 7.66 16.67
CA ALA A 42 -17.57 8.14 17.87
C ALA A 42 -16.12 7.66 17.93
N ARG A 43 -15.20 8.58 18.21
CA ARG A 43 -13.76 8.30 18.32
C ARG A 43 -13.48 7.13 19.26
N GLU A 44 -14.13 7.15 20.42
CA GLU A 44 -13.97 6.14 21.47
C GLU A 44 -14.37 4.75 20.99
N ALA A 45 -15.47 4.64 20.25
CA ALA A 45 -15.95 3.37 19.70
C ALA A 45 -14.99 2.81 18.63
N ILE A 46 -14.44 3.68 17.79
CA ILE A 46 -13.44 3.31 16.76
C ILE A 46 -12.17 2.79 17.42
N ILE A 47 -11.65 3.51 18.43
CA ILE A 47 -10.46 3.12 19.20
C ILE A 47 -10.71 1.81 19.94
N GLN A 48 -11.84 1.68 20.66
CA GLN A 48 -12.17 0.48 21.41
C GLN A 48 -12.24 -0.75 20.50
N ASN A 49 -12.83 -0.63 19.32
CA ASN A 49 -12.92 -1.70 18.34
C ASN A 49 -11.51 -2.21 17.90
N ALA A 50 -10.57 -1.29 17.66
CA ALA A 50 -9.19 -1.62 17.32
C ALA A 50 -8.41 -2.18 18.53
N THR A 51 -8.60 -1.60 19.73
CA THR A 51 -7.98 -2.07 20.97
C THR A 51 -8.35 -3.51 21.29
N GLU A 52 -9.62 -3.87 21.14
CA GLU A 52 -10.06 -5.25 21.36
C GLU A 52 -9.41 -6.25 20.40
N LEU A 53 -9.17 -5.83 19.15
CA LEU A 53 -8.49 -6.68 18.18
C LEU A 53 -7.01 -6.88 18.55
N LEU A 54 -6.32 -5.83 19.02
CA LEU A 54 -4.95 -5.95 19.56
C LEU A 54 -4.90 -6.88 20.78
N ARG A 55 -5.85 -6.74 21.72
CA ARG A 55 -5.94 -7.62 22.89
C ARG A 55 -6.08 -9.10 22.50
N GLN A 56 -6.85 -9.43 21.47
CA GLN A 56 -6.95 -10.80 20.98
C GLN A 56 -5.59 -11.35 20.54
N GLY A 57 -4.77 -10.55 19.85
CA GLY A 57 -3.41 -10.94 19.46
C GLY A 57 -2.49 -11.12 20.67
N ILE A 58 -2.57 -10.20 21.66
CA ILE A 58 -1.81 -10.28 22.92
C ILE A 58 -2.20 -11.54 23.70
N ASP A 59 -3.50 -11.83 23.84
CA ASP A 59 -4.00 -13.01 24.55
C ASP A 59 -3.58 -14.30 23.88
N TRP A 60 -3.55 -14.34 22.54
CA TRP A 60 -3.06 -15.49 21.79
C TRP A 60 -1.55 -15.72 22.05
N ALA A 61 -0.78 -14.64 22.19
CA ALA A 61 0.67 -14.67 22.39
C ALA A 61 1.09 -14.73 23.88
N ARG A 62 0.19 -14.99 24.82
CA ARG A 62 0.45 -14.92 26.28
C ARG A 62 1.59 -15.83 26.79
N ASP A 63 1.91 -16.91 26.07
CA ASP A 63 2.99 -17.85 26.35
C ASP A 63 4.29 -17.54 25.59
N LYS A 64 4.32 -16.45 24.84
CA LYS A 64 5.44 -15.96 24.03
C LYS A 64 6.03 -14.67 24.61
N SER A 65 7.18 -14.27 24.10
CA SER A 65 7.79 -12.98 24.45
C SER A 65 7.35 -11.93 23.43
N ILE A 66 6.38 -11.09 23.78
CA ILE A 66 5.92 -10.00 22.92
C ILE A 66 6.95 -8.87 22.96
N ALA A 67 7.56 -8.54 21.82
CA ALA A 67 8.57 -7.50 21.67
C ALA A 67 7.97 -6.09 21.64
N GLY A 68 6.74 -5.97 21.13
CA GLY A 68 6.02 -4.71 20.98
C GLY A 68 4.82 -4.85 20.03
N ILE A 69 4.15 -3.73 19.83
CA ILE A 69 2.98 -3.61 18.94
C ILE A 69 3.35 -2.67 17.80
N GLY A 70 3.19 -3.11 16.56
CA GLY A 70 3.36 -2.31 15.36
C GLY A 70 2.01 -1.97 14.74
N VAL A 71 1.82 -0.75 14.27
CA VAL A 71 0.57 -0.29 13.66
C VAL A 71 0.84 0.41 12.34
N ALA A 72 0.30 -0.15 11.26
CA ALA A 72 0.24 0.47 9.96
C ALA A 72 -1.11 1.18 9.81
N VAL A 73 -1.11 2.45 9.45
CA VAL A 73 -2.32 3.24 9.28
C VAL A 73 -2.18 4.19 8.09
N ALA A 74 -3.27 4.38 7.33
CA ALA A 74 -3.27 5.31 6.22
C ALA A 74 -3.23 6.76 6.70
N GLY A 75 -2.34 7.57 6.12
CA GLY A 75 -2.20 8.99 6.35
C GLY A 75 -0.86 9.39 6.99
N PRO A 76 -0.63 10.70 7.14
CA PRO A 76 0.55 11.21 7.81
C PRO A 76 0.62 10.79 9.27
N VAL A 77 1.79 10.30 9.68
CA VAL A 77 2.07 9.87 11.06
C VAL A 77 3.36 10.50 11.53
N ASP A 78 3.33 11.12 12.69
CA ASP A 78 4.55 11.43 13.44
C ASP A 78 5.10 10.12 14.03
N ALA A 79 6.21 9.63 13.51
CA ALA A 79 6.77 8.34 13.90
C ALA A 79 7.28 8.33 15.37
N GLU A 80 7.66 9.49 15.94
CA GLU A 80 8.18 9.59 17.31
C GLU A 80 7.03 9.49 18.33
N THR A 81 5.96 10.23 18.10
CA THR A 81 4.82 10.31 19.01
C THR A 81 3.68 9.34 18.67
N GLY A 82 3.68 8.77 17.47
CA GLY A 82 2.58 7.96 16.95
C GLY A 82 1.29 8.77 16.70
N THR A 83 1.41 10.09 16.49
CA THR A 83 0.27 10.99 16.29
C THR A 83 -0.17 10.97 14.84
N LEU A 84 -1.48 10.81 14.63
CA LEU A 84 -2.09 10.82 13.30
C LEU A 84 -2.45 12.26 12.91
N TYR A 85 -2.15 12.63 11.67
CA TYR A 85 -2.52 13.93 11.11
C TYR A 85 -3.40 13.73 9.88
N ASP A 86 -4.60 14.27 9.93
CA ASP A 86 -5.60 14.24 8.85
C ASP A 86 -5.74 12.87 8.16
N PRO A 87 -5.89 11.77 8.95
CA PRO A 87 -5.97 10.42 8.37
C PRO A 87 -7.23 10.30 7.50
N PRO A 88 -7.09 10.06 6.18
CA PRO A 88 -8.21 10.17 5.23
C PRO A 88 -9.31 9.16 5.50
N ASN A 89 -8.95 8.01 6.02
CA ASN A 89 -9.88 6.91 6.29
C ASN A 89 -10.40 6.88 7.74
N LEU A 90 -9.81 7.66 8.63
CA LEU A 90 -10.11 7.70 10.07
C LEU A 90 -10.13 9.15 10.59
N PRO A 91 -10.92 10.07 9.98
CA PRO A 91 -10.81 11.52 10.22
C PRO A 91 -11.05 11.91 11.69
N THR A 92 -11.82 11.13 12.44
CA THR A 92 -12.07 11.36 13.87
C THR A 92 -10.83 11.12 14.74
N LEU A 93 -9.79 10.46 14.20
CA LEU A 93 -8.53 10.22 14.91
C LEU A 93 -7.48 11.30 14.66
N ASN A 94 -7.83 12.40 13.98
CA ASN A 94 -6.89 13.50 13.78
C ASN A 94 -6.40 14.05 15.13
N GLY A 95 -5.07 14.18 15.27
CA GLY A 95 -4.41 14.62 16.49
C GLY A 95 -4.32 13.57 17.61
N VAL A 96 -4.74 12.32 17.37
CA VAL A 96 -4.63 11.24 18.35
C VAL A 96 -3.26 10.60 18.27
N SER A 97 -2.57 10.50 19.42
CA SER A 97 -1.37 9.69 19.56
C SER A 97 -1.76 8.26 19.97
N LEU A 98 -1.64 7.32 19.05
CA LEU A 98 -1.90 5.91 19.32
C LEU A 98 -0.88 5.31 20.29
N LYS A 99 0.35 5.81 20.27
CA LYS A 99 1.40 5.43 21.21
C LYS A 99 1.03 5.81 22.64
N ALA A 100 0.70 7.08 22.88
CA ALA A 100 0.29 7.57 24.20
C ALA A 100 -0.97 6.88 24.72
N LEU A 101 -1.85 6.45 23.81
CA LEU A 101 -3.10 5.75 24.15
C LEU A 101 -2.82 4.30 24.56
N TRP A 102 -2.09 3.54 23.75
CA TRP A 102 -2.02 2.09 23.87
C TRP A 102 -0.86 1.57 24.73
N GLU A 103 0.27 2.30 24.85
CA GLU A 103 1.37 1.86 25.72
C GLU A 103 0.94 1.65 27.19
N PRO A 104 0.27 2.61 27.84
CA PRO A 104 -0.18 2.41 29.22
C PRO A 104 -1.33 1.41 29.35
N GLU A 105 -2.16 1.26 28.32
CA GLU A 105 -3.34 0.38 28.35
C GLU A 105 -3.00 -1.07 28.07
N LEU A 106 -2.06 -1.32 27.12
CA LEU A 106 -1.70 -2.66 26.64
C LEU A 106 -0.42 -3.19 27.29
N GLY A 107 0.42 -2.31 27.87
CA GLY A 107 1.63 -2.71 28.59
C GLY A 107 2.82 -3.07 27.70
N TYR A 108 2.80 -2.70 26.44
CA TYR A 108 3.86 -2.96 25.45
C TYR A 108 4.25 -1.67 24.70
N PRO A 109 5.53 -1.55 24.24
CA PRO A 109 5.91 -0.46 23.34
C PRO A 109 5.06 -0.48 22.07
N VAL A 110 4.61 0.71 21.61
CA VAL A 110 3.78 0.87 20.41
C VAL A 110 4.53 1.70 19.36
N HIS A 111 4.62 1.17 18.16
CA HIS A 111 5.27 1.82 17.01
C HIS A 111 4.25 2.00 15.90
N VAL A 112 4.10 3.22 15.42
CA VAL A 112 3.09 3.59 14.42
C VAL A 112 3.76 4.15 13.18
N GLY A 113 3.29 3.75 12.01
CA GLY A 113 3.79 4.29 10.76
C GLY A 113 2.73 4.30 9.66
N ASN A 114 3.01 5.07 8.61
CA ASN A 114 2.16 5.07 7.43
C ASN A 114 2.14 3.69 6.76
N ASP A 115 0.97 3.25 6.28
CA ASP A 115 0.73 1.92 5.72
C ASP A 115 1.65 1.59 4.52
N ALA A 116 1.79 2.50 3.56
CA ALA A 116 2.64 2.28 2.38
C ALA A 116 4.15 2.30 2.74
N THR A 117 4.55 3.15 3.70
CA THR A 117 5.91 3.17 4.24
C THR A 117 6.26 1.86 4.94
N LEU A 118 5.33 1.34 5.76
CA LEU A 118 5.54 0.07 6.44
C LEU A 118 5.46 -1.11 5.47
N ALA A 119 4.61 -1.04 4.44
CA ALA A 119 4.62 -2.03 3.36
C ALA A 119 5.99 -2.11 2.67
N ALA A 120 6.63 -0.96 2.38
CA ALA A 120 7.99 -0.93 1.85
C ALA A 120 8.99 -1.63 2.79
N LEU A 121 8.86 -1.39 4.09
CA LEU A 121 9.71 -2.01 5.11
C LEU A 121 9.50 -3.52 5.19
N GLY A 122 8.25 -3.98 5.13
CA GLY A 122 7.89 -5.40 5.09
C GLY A 122 8.49 -6.10 3.86
N GLU A 123 8.31 -5.52 2.68
CA GLU A 123 8.88 -6.05 1.43
C GLU A 123 10.41 -6.06 1.47
N PHE A 124 11.04 -5.06 2.07
CA PHE A 124 12.48 -5.03 2.23
C PHE A 124 12.99 -6.16 3.12
N HIS A 125 12.35 -6.40 4.27
CA HIS A 125 12.85 -7.37 5.24
C HIS A 125 12.42 -8.80 4.94
N PHE A 126 11.20 -9.03 4.49
CA PHE A 126 10.58 -10.35 4.41
C PHE A 126 10.04 -10.71 3.03
N GLY A 127 9.84 -9.72 2.16
CA GLY A 127 9.30 -9.91 0.82
C GLY A 127 10.36 -9.85 -0.28
N ALA A 128 10.03 -9.17 -1.37
CA ALA A 128 10.84 -9.05 -2.58
C ALA A 128 12.27 -8.52 -2.35
N GLY A 129 12.46 -7.65 -1.36
CA GLY A 129 13.77 -7.10 -0.99
C GLY A 129 14.71 -8.11 -0.32
N ARG A 130 14.18 -9.21 0.24
CA ARG A 130 14.97 -10.22 0.92
C ARG A 130 16.08 -10.81 0.02
N GLN A 131 15.75 -11.10 -1.24
CA GLN A 131 16.73 -11.66 -2.17
C GLN A 131 17.90 -10.73 -2.44
N ALA A 132 17.66 -9.41 -2.54
CA ALA A 132 18.72 -8.42 -2.73
C ALA A 132 19.69 -8.39 -1.53
N ARG A 133 19.17 -8.46 -0.31
CA ARG A 133 19.96 -8.51 0.93
C ARG A 133 20.76 -9.82 1.05
N ASP A 134 20.13 -10.95 0.75
CA ASP A 134 20.74 -12.30 0.84
C ASP A 134 21.88 -12.46 -0.18
N ARG A 135 21.83 -11.72 -1.31
CA ARG A 135 22.91 -11.63 -2.29
C ARG A 135 24.06 -10.70 -1.88
N GLY A 136 24.04 -10.17 -0.65
CA GLY A 136 25.11 -9.36 -0.08
C GLY A 136 24.97 -7.86 -0.29
N ASN A 137 23.76 -7.35 -0.63
CA ASN A 137 23.47 -5.93 -0.64
C ASN A 137 22.52 -5.53 0.51
N PRO A 138 22.98 -5.49 1.77
CA PRO A 138 22.16 -5.08 2.92
C PRO A 138 21.79 -3.59 2.87
N SER A 139 22.45 -2.83 2.02
CA SER A 139 22.25 -1.38 1.85
C SER A 139 21.36 -1.07 0.63
N ALA A 140 20.71 -2.07 0.05
CA ALA A 140 19.82 -1.88 -1.09
C ALA A 140 18.78 -0.78 -0.81
N THR A 141 18.53 0.05 -1.83
CA THR A 141 17.44 1.03 -1.82
C THR A 141 16.22 0.40 -2.48
N LEU A 142 15.12 0.33 -1.76
CA LEU A 142 13.84 -0.18 -2.25
C LEU A 142 12.81 0.93 -2.31
N VAL A 143 12.09 1.02 -3.42
CA VAL A 143 10.88 1.84 -3.55
C VAL A 143 9.68 0.90 -3.67
N TYR A 144 8.72 1.04 -2.79
CA TYR A 144 7.43 0.35 -2.86
C TYR A 144 6.37 1.30 -3.39
N VAL A 145 5.54 0.83 -4.29
CA VAL A 145 4.39 1.57 -4.83
C VAL A 145 3.17 0.67 -4.76
N THR A 146 2.19 1.05 -3.97
CA THR A 146 0.89 0.39 -3.99
C THR A 146 -0.04 1.09 -4.96
N VAL A 147 -0.57 0.35 -5.93
CA VAL A 147 -1.59 0.83 -6.87
C VAL A 147 -2.88 0.06 -6.57
N SER A 148 -3.81 0.73 -5.90
CA SER A 148 -5.08 0.17 -5.42
C SER A 148 -6.20 1.19 -5.61
N THR A 149 -7.10 1.38 -4.66
CA THR A 149 -8.11 2.47 -4.69
C THR A 149 -7.44 3.83 -4.95
N GLY A 150 -6.32 4.10 -4.26
CA GLY A 150 -5.39 5.21 -4.50
C GLY A 150 -4.01 4.70 -4.90
N ILE A 151 -3.00 5.59 -4.88
CA ILE A 151 -1.59 5.26 -5.08
C ILE A 151 -0.78 5.80 -3.91
N GLY A 152 -0.19 4.90 -3.14
CA GLY A 152 0.73 5.22 -2.06
C GLY A 152 2.13 4.69 -2.33
N GLY A 153 3.09 5.08 -1.49
CA GLY A 153 4.44 4.56 -1.61
C GLY A 153 5.27 4.67 -0.34
N GLY A 154 6.40 4.00 -0.38
CA GLY A 154 7.40 4.05 0.67
C GLY A 154 8.78 3.80 0.10
N VAL A 155 9.79 4.37 0.74
CA VAL A 155 11.18 4.18 0.37
C VAL A 155 11.95 3.63 1.56
N VAL A 156 12.70 2.56 1.34
CA VAL A 156 13.64 2.02 2.31
C VAL A 156 15.05 2.28 1.80
N TYR A 157 15.82 2.98 2.61
CA TYR A 157 17.21 3.29 2.34
C TYR A 157 18.10 2.73 3.45
N ARG A 158 19.04 1.86 3.09
CA ARG A 158 19.94 1.19 4.05
C ARG A 158 19.19 0.49 5.19
N GLY A 159 18.11 -0.19 4.84
CA GLY A 159 17.31 -0.95 5.80
C GLY A 159 16.36 -0.12 6.67
N LYS A 160 16.33 1.20 6.53
CA LYS A 160 15.45 2.09 7.29
C LYS A 160 14.45 2.80 6.38
N PRO A 161 13.22 3.08 6.85
CA PRO A 161 12.27 3.86 6.09
C PRO A 161 12.79 5.30 5.92
N PHE A 162 12.63 5.85 4.71
CA PHE A 162 12.94 7.25 4.43
C PHE A 162 11.70 8.10 4.70
N LEU A 163 11.66 8.73 5.87
CA LEU A 163 10.49 9.47 6.35
C LEU A 163 10.49 10.94 5.93
N GLY A 164 11.63 11.50 5.52
CA GLY A 164 11.76 12.94 5.31
C GLY A 164 11.69 13.75 6.61
N ALA A 165 11.47 15.06 6.49
CA ALA A 165 11.51 15.97 7.62
C ALA A 165 10.31 15.81 8.58
N HIS A 166 9.15 15.38 8.06
CA HIS A 166 7.87 15.38 8.80
C HIS A 166 7.08 14.07 8.59
N GLY A 167 7.73 12.97 8.20
CA GLY A 167 7.05 11.70 7.95
C GLY A 167 6.26 11.66 6.63
N LEU A 168 6.40 12.66 5.76
CA LEU A 168 5.64 12.84 4.51
C LEU A 168 6.44 12.50 3.25
N ALA A 169 7.56 11.82 3.37
CA ALA A 169 8.32 11.41 2.19
C ALA A 169 7.61 10.29 1.44
N ALA A 170 7.90 10.18 0.15
CA ALA A 170 7.40 9.12 -0.72
C ALA A 170 5.88 9.14 -0.96
N GLU A 171 5.25 10.32 -0.94
CA GLU A 171 3.88 10.53 -1.41
C GLU A 171 3.82 10.40 -2.95
N VAL A 172 4.15 9.21 -3.43
CA VAL A 172 4.44 8.94 -4.86
C VAL A 172 3.21 9.09 -5.75
N GLY A 173 2.01 8.89 -5.20
CA GLY A 173 0.75 9.08 -5.91
C GLY A 173 0.46 10.55 -6.25
N HIS A 174 1.05 11.48 -5.49
CA HIS A 174 0.81 12.91 -5.64
C HIS A 174 1.87 13.63 -6.47
N GLN A 175 2.84 12.91 -7.07
CA GLN A 175 3.69 13.49 -8.08
C GLN A 175 2.84 13.93 -9.29
N VAL A 176 2.98 15.19 -9.71
CA VAL A 176 2.29 15.74 -10.88
C VAL A 176 3.01 15.25 -12.14
N ILE A 177 2.31 14.48 -12.97
CA ILE A 177 2.85 13.91 -14.22
C ILE A 177 2.11 14.44 -15.46
N ASP A 178 0.98 15.11 -15.26
CA ASP A 178 0.25 15.83 -16.31
C ASP A 178 0.04 17.28 -15.89
N THR A 179 0.55 18.21 -16.70
CA THR A 179 0.42 19.68 -16.48
C THR A 179 -0.44 20.34 -17.56
N GLY A 180 -1.16 19.53 -18.36
CA GLY A 180 -2.04 20.01 -19.40
C GLY A 180 -3.26 20.77 -18.85
N PRO A 181 -3.92 21.57 -19.70
CA PRO A 181 -5.10 22.35 -19.26
C PRO A 181 -6.31 21.48 -18.89
N GLN A 182 -6.28 20.20 -19.23
CA GLN A 182 -7.32 19.23 -18.92
C GLN A 182 -6.83 18.17 -17.92
N ALA A 183 -5.71 18.41 -17.23
CA ALA A 183 -5.18 17.51 -16.21
C ALA A 183 -6.24 17.22 -15.15
N PRO A 184 -6.52 15.92 -14.84
CA PRO A 184 -7.59 15.57 -13.93
C PRO A 184 -7.31 16.05 -12.50
N ALA A 185 -8.38 16.51 -11.83
CA ALA A 185 -8.29 16.92 -10.42
C ALA A 185 -7.94 15.71 -9.53
N CYS A 186 -7.10 15.96 -8.54
CA CYS A 186 -6.72 15.01 -7.51
C CYS A 186 -7.40 15.36 -6.17
N GLN A 187 -7.69 14.35 -5.35
CA GLN A 187 -8.27 14.57 -4.02
C GLN A 187 -7.37 15.37 -3.08
N CYS A 188 -6.05 15.43 -3.34
CA CYS A 188 -5.12 16.27 -2.58
C CYS A 188 -5.25 17.78 -2.84
N GLY A 189 -6.17 18.20 -3.72
CA GLY A 189 -6.38 19.59 -4.09
C GLY A 189 -5.56 20.07 -5.29
N SER A 190 -4.62 19.25 -5.81
CA SER A 190 -3.86 19.52 -7.05
C SER A 190 -4.55 18.89 -8.28
N SER A 191 -3.91 18.96 -9.44
CA SER A 191 -4.33 18.28 -10.67
C SER A 191 -3.17 17.57 -11.33
N GLY A 192 -3.46 16.52 -12.14
CA GLY A 192 -2.45 15.79 -12.90
C GLY A 192 -1.54 14.88 -12.08
N CYS A 193 -1.91 14.57 -10.84
CA CYS A 193 -1.20 13.61 -10.00
C CYS A 193 -1.27 12.20 -10.61
N LEU A 194 -0.24 11.39 -10.39
CA LEU A 194 -0.20 9.99 -10.82
C LEU A 194 -1.44 9.23 -10.35
N GLU A 195 -1.87 9.44 -9.11
CA GLU A 195 -3.06 8.83 -8.54
C GLU A 195 -4.33 9.15 -9.32
N ALA A 196 -4.49 10.41 -9.75
CA ALA A 196 -5.64 10.85 -10.54
C ALA A 196 -5.66 10.25 -11.97
N LEU A 197 -4.57 9.62 -12.41
CA LEU A 197 -4.41 9.05 -13.75
C LEU A 197 -4.36 7.52 -13.75
N ALA A 198 -3.92 6.88 -12.66
CA ALA A 198 -3.62 5.45 -12.69
C ALA A 198 -4.12 4.66 -11.49
N SER A 199 -4.79 5.27 -10.50
CA SER A 199 -5.40 4.54 -9.39
C SER A 199 -6.67 3.79 -9.82
N GLY A 200 -7.13 2.84 -8.99
CA GLY A 200 -8.38 2.14 -9.22
C GLY A 200 -9.59 3.08 -9.33
N THR A 201 -9.64 4.12 -8.50
CA THR A 201 -10.66 5.17 -8.59
C THR A 201 -10.55 5.96 -9.91
N ALA A 202 -9.32 6.26 -10.34
CA ALA A 202 -9.08 6.96 -11.61
C ALA A 202 -9.49 6.10 -12.81
N ILE A 203 -9.17 4.81 -12.81
CA ILE A 203 -9.56 3.86 -13.87
C ILE A 203 -11.10 3.83 -14.02
N ALA A 204 -11.81 3.68 -12.89
CA ALA A 204 -13.29 3.66 -12.92
C ALA A 204 -13.89 4.99 -13.42
N ARG A 205 -13.29 6.12 -13.04
CA ARG A 205 -13.71 7.45 -13.52
C ARG A 205 -13.46 7.61 -15.02
N ILE A 206 -12.24 7.30 -15.49
CA ILE A 206 -11.88 7.39 -16.92
C ILE A 206 -12.77 6.49 -17.76
N ALA A 207 -13.05 5.29 -17.28
CA ALA A 207 -13.94 4.35 -17.96
C ALA A 207 -15.35 4.93 -18.10
N ARG A 208 -15.90 5.50 -17.03
CA ARG A 208 -17.22 6.15 -17.07
C ARG A 208 -17.28 7.28 -18.10
N ASP A 209 -16.28 8.16 -18.07
CA ASP A 209 -16.23 9.32 -18.94
C ASP A 209 -16.14 8.90 -20.42
N ARG A 210 -15.33 7.89 -20.74
CA ARG A 210 -15.17 7.39 -22.12
C ARG A 210 -16.40 6.59 -22.61
N LEU A 211 -17.01 5.78 -21.75
CA LEU A 211 -18.26 5.09 -22.10
C LEU A 211 -19.36 6.08 -22.48
N VAL A 212 -19.52 7.17 -21.71
CA VAL A 212 -20.48 8.24 -22.03
C VAL A 212 -20.14 8.89 -23.37
N GLN A 213 -18.88 9.16 -23.67
CA GLN A 213 -18.44 9.73 -24.96
C GLN A 213 -18.76 8.79 -26.13
N GLU A 214 -18.68 7.47 -25.95
CA GLU A 214 -19.00 6.48 -26.96
C GLU A 214 -20.50 6.11 -27.02
N GLY A 215 -21.32 6.67 -26.13
CA GLY A 215 -22.75 6.35 -26.05
C GLY A 215 -23.03 4.91 -25.60
N ARG A 216 -22.11 4.36 -24.75
CA ARG A 216 -22.21 3.00 -24.19
C ARG A 216 -22.67 3.06 -22.74
N ASP A 217 -23.57 2.15 -22.34
CA ASP A 217 -24.08 2.07 -20.96
C ASP A 217 -23.11 1.35 -19.98
N GLY A 218 -22.11 0.63 -20.52
CA GLY A 218 -21.14 -0.13 -19.72
C GLY A 218 -20.28 -1.06 -20.56
N PHE A 219 -19.44 -1.83 -19.87
CA PHE A 219 -18.72 -2.94 -20.49
C PHE A 219 -19.58 -4.19 -20.50
N LEU A 220 -19.50 -4.95 -21.60
CA LEU A 220 -20.08 -6.29 -21.67
C LEU A 220 -19.14 -7.26 -20.96
N VAL A 221 -19.39 -7.51 -19.69
CA VAL A 221 -18.64 -8.47 -18.89
C VAL A 221 -19.56 -9.67 -18.62
N GLU A 222 -19.05 -10.88 -18.84
CA GLU A 222 -19.79 -12.07 -18.43
C GLU A 222 -20.02 -12.02 -16.91
N SER A 223 -21.27 -11.90 -16.50
CA SER A 223 -21.67 -11.93 -15.10
C SER A 223 -21.48 -13.35 -14.57
N SER A 224 -20.89 -13.50 -13.42
CA SER A 224 -20.89 -14.77 -12.67
C SER A 224 -22.31 -15.21 -12.25
N ASP A 225 -23.28 -14.29 -12.35
CA ASP A 225 -24.71 -14.56 -12.15
C ASP A 225 -25.48 -14.29 -13.45
N PRO A 226 -25.82 -15.33 -14.25
CA PRO A 226 -26.53 -15.18 -15.49
C PRO A 226 -28.00 -14.69 -15.33
N THR A 227 -28.47 -14.54 -14.08
CA THR A 227 -29.78 -14.01 -13.75
C THR A 227 -29.80 -12.53 -13.42
N SER A 228 -28.62 -11.89 -13.27
CA SER A 228 -28.49 -10.48 -12.97
C SER A 228 -28.71 -9.62 -14.21
N LEU A 229 -29.82 -8.87 -14.19
CA LEU A 229 -30.19 -7.91 -15.24
C LEU A 229 -29.63 -6.49 -14.97
N THR A 230 -28.87 -6.31 -13.88
CA THR A 230 -28.26 -5.02 -13.57
C THR A 230 -26.81 -4.99 -14.06
N PRO A 231 -26.39 -3.91 -14.76
CA PRO A 231 -24.99 -3.75 -15.11
C PRO A 231 -24.09 -3.84 -13.88
N ALA A 232 -22.96 -4.55 -14.00
CA ALA A 232 -21.99 -4.61 -12.95
C ALA A 232 -21.51 -3.19 -12.57
N PRO A 233 -21.24 -2.89 -11.28
CA PRO A 233 -20.70 -1.59 -10.88
C PRO A 233 -19.42 -1.31 -11.66
N LEU A 234 -19.29 -0.09 -12.17
CA LEU A 234 -18.10 0.32 -12.92
C LEU A 234 -16.93 0.53 -11.95
N THR A 235 -16.03 -0.43 -11.89
CA THR A 235 -14.83 -0.46 -11.05
C THR A 235 -13.58 -0.72 -11.91
N ALA A 236 -12.38 -0.56 -11.35
CA ALA A 236 -11.17 -0.98 -12.06
C ALA A 236 -11.21 -2.46 -12.44
N GLU A 237 -11.73 -3.32 -11.55
CA GLU A 237 -11.87 -4.75 -11.79
C GLU A 237 -12.72 -5.05 -13.04
N THR A 238 -13.87 -4.36 -13.21
CA THR A 238 -14.70 -4.54 -14.41
C THR A 238 -13.99 -4.07 -15.68
N VAL A 239 -13.11 -3.07 -15.61
CA VAL A 239 -12.27 -2.64 -16.75
C VAL A 239 -11.23 -3.71 -17.08
N PHE A 240 -10.56 -4.29 -16.09
CA PHE A 240 -9.62 -5.40 -16.31
C PHE A 240 -10.31 -6.63 -16.92
N GLN A 241 -11.48 -6.99 -16.41
CA GLN A 241 -12.30 -8.10 -16.94
C GLN A 241 -12.69 -7.86 -18.38
N ALA A 242 -13.17 -6.65 -18.73
CA ALA A 242 -13.52 -6.29 -20.10
C ALA A 242 -12.31 -6.34 -21.04
N ALA A 243 -11.15 -5.85 -20.59
CA ALA A 243 -9.93 -5.91 -21.38
C ALA A 243 -9.48 -7.36 -21.63
N ALA A 244 -9.58 -8.24 -20.62
CA ALA A 244 -9.31 -9.67 -20.75
C ALA A 244 -10.21 -10.34 -21.79
N GLN A 245 -11.45 -9.84 -21.98
CA GLN A 245 -12.40 -10.30 -22.98
C GLN A 245 -12.24 -9.61 -24.34
N GLY A 246 -11.24 -8.73 -24.51
CA GLY A 246 -10.89 -8.09 -25.77
C GLY A 246 -11.66 -6.79 -26.05
N ASP A 247 -12.31 -6.17 -25.05
CA ASP A 247 -12.94 -4.86 -25.23
C ASP A 247 -11.89 -3.78 -25.53
N GLY A 248 -11.97 -3.19 -26.73
CA GLY A 248 -10.97 -2.25 -27.24
C GLY A 248 -10.89 -0.96 -26.41
N LEU A 249 -12.02 -0.48 -25.84
CA LEU A 249 -12.01 0.70 -24.97
C LEU A 249 -11.31 0.40 -23.65
N ALA A 250 -11.61 -0.73 -23.03
CA ALA A 250 -10.95 -1.16 -21.79
C ALA A 250 -9.44 -1.34 -21.98
N ILE A 251 -9.02 -1.98 -23.08
CA ILE A 251 -7.60 -2.12 -23.44
C ILE A 251 -6.93 -0.75 -23.60
N SER A 252 -7.58 0.20 -24.29
CA SER A 252 -7.06 1.57 -24.45
C SER A 252 -6.91 2.30 -23.12
N ILE A 253 -7.85 2.14 -22.19
CA ILE A 253 -7.78 2.73 -20.86
C ILE A 253 -6.59 2.19 -20.09
N LEU A 254 -6.38 0.87 -20.10
CA LEU A 254 -5.27 0.24 -19.39
C LEU A 254 -3.91 0.56 -20.02
N ASP A 255 -3.84 0.81 -21.33
CA ASP A 255 -2.63 1.30 -22.01
C ASP A 255 -2.23 2.70 -21.52
N ASP A 256 -3.21 3.61 -21.36
CA ASP A 256 -2.97 4.94 -20.79
C ASP A 256 -2.53 4.85 -19.33
N VAL A 257 -3.13 3.96 -18.54
CA VAL A 257 -2.73 3.68 -17.14
C VAL A 257 -1.29 3.17 -17.08
N ALA A 258 -0.93 2.20 -17.92
CA ALA A 258 0.44 1.69 -18.01
C ALA A 258 1.44 2.80 -18.41
N SER A 259 1.03 3.69 -19.31
CA SER A 259 1.85 4.85 -19.70
C SER A 259 2.03 5.82 -18.55
N ALA A 260 0.98 6.18 -17.81
CA ALA A 260 1.04 7.06 -16.64
C ALA A 260 1.93 6.46 -15.53
N LEU A 261 1.75 5.16 -15.22
CA LEU A 261 2.59 4.45 -14.26
C LEU A 261 4.07 4.49 -14.69
N SER A 262 4.38 4.25 -15.96
CA SER A 262 5.76 4.29 -16.45
C SER A 262 6.43 5.64 -16.26
N VAL A 263 5.67 6.75 -16.39
CA VAL A 263 6.16 8.12 -16.13
C VAL A 263 6.39 8.31 -14.62
N GLY A 264 5.45 7.92 -13.79
CA GLY A 264 5.62 7.98 -12.35
C GLY A 264 6.85 7.19 -11.87
N LEU A 265 7.00 5.95 -12.34
CA LEU A 265 8.11 5.09 -11.95
C LEU A 265 9.48 5.59 -12.45
N VAL A 266 9.58 6.17 -13.65
CA VAL A 266 10.85 6.75 -14.09
C VAL A 266 11.25 7.98 -13.27
N ASN A 267 10.28 8.76 -12.77
CA ASN A 267 10.58 9.85 -11.83
C ASN A 267 11.17 9.29 -10.52
N LEU A 268 10.59 8.22 -9.97
CA LEU A 268 11.14 7.56 -8.78
C LEU A 268 12.53 6.97 -9.04
N LEU A 269 12.73 6.38 -10.21
CA LEU A 269 14.04 5.89 -10.66
C LEU A 269 15.10 7.00 -10.67
N HIS A 270 14.76 8.19 -11.17
CA HIS A 270 15.68 9.32 -11.21
C HIS A 270 15.91 9.97 -9.85
N LEU A 271 14.89 10.03 -8.98
CA LEU A 271 14.97 10.68 -7.68
C LEU A 271 15.69 9.82 -6.63
N TYR A 272 15.42 8.52 -6.61
CA TYR A 272 15.93 7.61 -5.56
C TYR A 272 17.01 6.67 -6.04
N ASN A 273 17.17 6.47 -7.37
CA ASN A 273 18.09 5.49 -7.95
C ASN A 273 18.05 4.15 -7.19
N PRO A 274 16.88 3.51 -7.09
CA PRO A 274 16.71 2.31 -6.29
C PRO A 274 17.33 1.08 -6.98
N ASP A 275 17.72 0.10 -6.17
CA ASP A 275 18.08 -1.24 -6.65
C ASP A 275 16.80 -2.03 -7.04
N LEU A 276 15.68 -1.74 -6.36
CA LEU A 276 14.44 -2.48 -6.49
C LEU A 276 13.24 -1.54 -6.42
N ILE A 277 12.32 -1.70 -7.37
CA ILE A 277 10.96 -1.14 -7.31
C ILE A 277 9.98 -2.30 -7.15
N VAL A 278 9.13 -2.24 -6.14
CA VAL A 278 8.12 -3.25 -5.83
C VAL A 278 6.74 -2.66 -6.05
N LEU A 279 5.95 -3.27 -6.92
CA LEU A 279 4.55 -2.89 -7.14
C LEU A 279 3.62 -3.79 -6.33
N GLY A 280 2.67 -3.19 -5.62
CA GLY A 280 1.61 -3.89 -4.89
C GLY A 280 0.24 -3.29 -5.14
N GLY A 281 -0.79 -3.86 -4.49
CA GLY A 281 -2.16 -3.39 -4.58
C GLY A 281 -3.00 -4.04 -5.67
N GLY A 282 -4.32 -3.89 -5.57
CA GLY A 282 -5.29 -4.61 -6.42
C GLY A 282 -5.19 -4.28 -7.91
N VAL A 283 -4.86 -3.03 -8.27
CA VAL A 283 -4.64 -2.66 -9.68
C VAL A 283 -3.39 -3.35 -10.21
N THR A 284 -2.33 -3.48 -9.41
CA THR A 284 -1.13 -4.23 -9.82
C THR A 284 -1.46 -5.69 -10.13
N ASN A 285 -2.36 -6.33 -9.36
CA ASN A 285 -2.79 -7.70 -9.64
C ASN A 285 -3.44 -7.80 -11.02
N GLY A 286 -4.34 -6.87 -11.38
CA GLY A 286 -4.94 -6.82 -12.71
C GLY A 286 -3.90 -6.57 -13.83
N LEU A 287 -2.87 -5.74 -13.56
CA LEU A 287 -1.78 -5.55 -14.52
C LEU A 287 -0.95 -6.83 -14.72
N VAL A 288 -0.76 -7.63 -13.67
CA VAL A 288 -0.10 -8.95 -13.75
C VAL A 288 -0.92 -9.93 -14.58
N GLU A 289 -2.23 -10.02 -14.34
CA GLU A 289 -3.14 -10.92 -15.05
C GLU A 289 -3.19 -10.67 -16.57
N LEU A 290 -2.94 -9.42 -16.99
CA LEU A 290 -2.91 -9.02 -18.40
C LEU A 290 -1.49 -8.84 -18.98
N ASP A 291 -0.44 -9.29 -18.29
CA ASP A 291 0.96 -9.15 -18.70
C ASP A 291 1.41 -7.70 -18.98
N LEU A 292 0.75 -6.71 -18.31
CA LEU A 292 1.04 -5.29 -18.50
C LEU A 292 2.23 -4.76 -17.67
N VAL A 293 2.66 -5.50 -16.66
CA VAL A 293 3.80 -5.08 -15.79
C VAL A 293 5.09 -4.96 -16.58
N ASP A 294 5.34 -5.88 -17.52
CA ASP A 294 6.51 -5.83 -18.39
C ASP A 294 6.47 -4.62 -19.34
N GLN A 295 5.29 -4.25 -19.82
CA GLN A 295 5.13 -3.05 -20.65
C GLN A 295 5.39 -1.78 -19.84
N VAL A 296 4.92 -1.71 -18.59
CA VAL A 296 5.22 -0.59 -17.66
C VAL A 296 6.71 -0.48 -17.44
N ARG A 297 7.40 -1.61 -17.17
CA ARG A 297 8.85 -1.66 -17.00
C ARG A 297 9.59 -1.15 -18.25
N ASP A 298 9.25 -1.68 -19.40
CA ASP A 298 9.96 -1.37 -20.65
C ASP A 298 9.77 0.11 -21.03
N ARG A 299 8.58 0.66 -20.84
CA ARG A 299 8.29 2.10 -21.03
C ARG A 299 9.05 2.97 -20.02
N MET A 300 9.16 2.56 -18.76
CA MET A 300 9.98 3.22 -17.74
C MET A 300 11.45 3.23 -18.14
N LEU A 301 12.00 2.08 -18.51
CA LEU A 301 13.42 1.93 -18.87
C LEU A 301 13.77 2.67 -20.18
N ALA A 302 12.83 2.78 -21.11
CA ALA A 302 13.01 3.55 -22.34
C ALA A 302 13.22 5.06 -22.07
N ARG A 303 12.69 5.57 -20.95
CA ARG A 303 12.84 6.97 -20.51
C ARG A 303 13.99 7.18 -19.53
N ALA A 304 14.66 6.13 -19.11
CA ALA A 304 15.75 6.22 -18.13
C ALA A 304 16.94 7.02 -18.68
N MET A 305 17.39 8.03 -17.95
CA MET A 305 18.49 8.95 -18.33
C MET A 305 19.83 8.21 -18.59
N SER A 306 20.09 7.16 -17.82
CA SER A 306 21.37 6.44 -17.87
C SER A 306 21.15 4.93 -18.09
N ARG A 307 22.14 4.31 -18.78
CA ARG A 307 22.17 2.85 -18.89
C ARG A 307 22.26 2.16 -17.53
N ARG A 308 22.89 2.78 -16.54
CA ARG A 308 22.98 2.25 -15.18
C ARG A 308 21.63 2.21 -14.44
N HIS A 309 20.69 3.08 -14.79
CA HIS A 309 19.32 2.97 -14.28
C HIS A 309 18.59 1.71 -14.77
N ARG A 310 19.08 1.07 -15.83
CA ARG A 310 18.49 -0.18 -16.35
C ARG A 310 18.82 -1.41 -15.53
N ASP A 311 19.72 -1.27 -14.55
CA ASP A 311 20.06 -2.34 -13.60
C ASP A 311 19.01 -2.46 -12.49
N VAL A 312 18.02 -1.51 -12.40
CA VAL A 312 16.91 -1.59 -11.47
C VAL A 312 16.05 -2.83 -11.74
N THR A 313 15.64 -3.49 -10.69
CA THR A 313 14.68 -4.60 -10.79
C THR A 313 13.27 -4.09 -10.47
N LEU A 314 12.32 -4.28 -11.38
CA LEU A 314 10.88 -4.06 -11.12
C LEU A 314 10.21 -5.40 -10.90
N VAL A 315 9.57 -5.57 -9.75
CA VAL A 315 8.86 -6.80 -9.37
C VAL A 315 7.53 -6.47 -8.70
N THR A 316 6.70 -7.47 -8.53
CA THR A 316 5.46 -7.37 -7.75
C THR A 316 5.67 -7.78 -6.30
N SER A 317 4.82 -7.29 -5.41
CA SER A 317 4.79 -7.63 -3.99
C SER A 317 4.68 -9.14 -3.81
N THR A 318 5.48 -9.68 -2.89
CA THR A 318 5.43 -11.10 -2.54
C THR A 318 4.69 -11.36 -1.22
N LEU A 319 4.38 -10.32 -0.46
CA LEU A 319 3.65 -10.40 0.81
C LEU A 319 2.14 -10.30 0.65
N GLY A 320 1.67 -9.82 -0.52
CA GLY A 320 0.24 -9.72 -0.83
C GLY A 320 -0.54 -8.95 0.25
N ASP A 321 -1.68 -9.50 0.66
CA ASP A 321 -2.55 -8.90 1.68
C ASP A 321 -1.94 -8.78 3.08
N ALA A 322 -0.84 -9.48 3.34
CA ALA A 322 -0.15 -9.43 4.63
C ALA A 322 0.86 -8.27 4.73
N VAL A 323 1.12 -7.55 3.64
CA VAL A 323 2.20 -6.57 3.54
C VAL A 323 2.15 -5.50 4.63
N GLY A 324 0.97 -4.96 4.94
CA GLY A 324 0.80 -3.95 6.01
C GLY A 324 1.13 -4.50 7.40
N MET A 325 0.64 -5.71 7.71
CA MET A 325 0.91 -6.37 9.00
C MET A 325 2.37 -6.77 9.16
N VAL A 326 2.98 -7.35 8.11
CA VAL A 326 4.40 -7.71 8.11
C VAL A 326 5.27 -6.45 8.19
N GLY A 327 4.88 -5.36 7.53
CA GLY A 327 5.52 -4.05 7.64
C GLY A 327 5.47 -3.48 9.05
N ALA A 328 4.30 -3.55 9.69
CA ALA A 328 4.14 -3.11 11.08
C ALA A 328 5.00 -3.93 12.06
N ALA A 329 5.07 -5.25 11.89
CA ALA A 329 5.99 -6.09 12.66
C ALA A 329 7.46 -5.75 12.40
N SER A 330 7.82 -5.45 11.14
CA SER A 330 9.18 -5.04 10.75
C SER A 330 9.64 -3.80 11.51
N LEU A 331 8.74 -2.85 11.74
CA LEU A 331 9.04 -1.65 12.53
C LEU A 331 9.38 -2.01 13.99
N VAL A 332 8.62 -2.91 14.62
CA VAL A 332 8.93 -3.43 15.98
C VAL A 332 10.33 -4.04 16.03
N TRP A 333 10.68 -4.85 15.02
CA TRP A 333 11.99 -5.51 14.99
C TRP A 333 13.17 -4.54 14.81
N GLN A 334 12.97 -3.42 14.12
CA GLN A 334 13.99 -2.38 13.98
C GLN A 334 14.29 -1.69 15.32
N GLU A 335 13.26 -1.35 16.07
CA GLU A 335 13.38 -0.65 17.34
C GLU A 335 14.05 -1.52 18.44
N VAL A 336 13.79 -2.83 18.41
CA VAL A 336 14.44 -3.79 19.35
C VAL A 336 15.94 -3.96 19.06
N GLN A 337 16.39 -3.67 17.83
CA GLN A 337 17.79 -3.79 17.41
C GLN A 337 18.59 -2.48 17.58
N SER A 338 17.91 -1.36 17.81
CA SER A 338 18.49 -0.02 17.99
C SER A 338 18.92 0.22 19.43
#